data_1ccd3cdc5fd461220c2e872632ec4f0b
#
_entry.id   1ccd3cdc5fd461220c2e872632ec4f0b
#
_cell.length_a   1.000
_cell.length_b   1.000
_cell.length_c   1.000
_cell.angle_alpha   90.00
_cell.angle_beta   90.00
_cell.angle_gamma   90.00
#
_symmetry.space_group_name_H-M   'P 1'
#
loop_
_entity.id
_entity.type
_entity.pdbx_description
1 polymer ?
#
loop_
_entity_poly.entity_id
_entity_poly.type
_entity_poly.pdbx_seq_one_letter_code
_entity_poly.pdbx_strand_id
1 'polypeptide(L)'
;MIKLYNFDELRPEEILNRDIRAEKNVEDVVDGIIAEVRARGDEALKEYALKFDGAKIDDLQVTQAEIDEAFANMDPYFLETLREAAANIESFHRQQVHKNFVINEKPGIVLGQKYTPIEKAGVYVPGGTAAYPSTVLMDVIPAKVAGVSEIVMTTPAGKDGRVNPVILAAAATAGVTKIFKTGGAQAVAALAYGTQSIPAVDKIVGPGNIYVATAKRKVFGKVGIDMIAGPSEILVLADGGCNPAWVAADLLSQAEHDKLASPVLVTDSAELAKAVQAELEVQIPQLPRAAIARASVDTNGKIILIVVVEYIVVVKTAGVKVNISAGKVSVAGCLLYTSPSPRD
;
A
#
# COMPACT_ATOMS: atom_id res chain seq x y z
N MET A 1 3.38 -13.18 -22.93
CA MET A 1 2.08 -13.88 -22.66
C MET A 1 2.17 -14.54 -21.30
N ILE A 2 1.14 -14.43 -20.47
CA ILE A 2 1.09 -15.07 -19.15
C ILE A 2 1.26 -16.59 -19.29
N LYS A 3 2.04 -17.19 -18.38
CA LYS A 3 2.35 -18.64 -18.46
C LYS A 3 1.23 -19.45 -17.81
N LEU A 4 0.87 -20.55 -18.48
CA LEU A 4 -0.07 -21.55 -17.98
C LEU A 4 0.69 -22.75 -17.43
N TYR A 5 0.35 -23.18 -16.23
CA TYR A 5 0.93 -24.32 -15.53
C TYR A 5 -0.18 -25.27 -15.07
N ASN A 6 0.07 -26.57 -15.09
CA ASN A 6 -0.71 -27.50 -14.30
C ASN A 6 -0.20 -27.47 -12.87
N PHE A 7 -1.08 -27.67 -11.89
CA PHE A 7 -0.72 -27.58 -10.48
C PHE A 7 0.46 -28.50 -10.11
N ASP A 8 0.50 -29.69 -10.70
CA ASP A 8 1.55 -30.69 -10.43
C ASP A 8 2.93 -30.33 -11.03
N GLU A 9 2.98 -29.32 -11.90
CA GLU A 9 4.23 -28.84 -12.53
C GLU A 9 4.96 -27.78 -11.70
N LEU A 10 4.30 -27.20 -10.68
CA LEU A 10 4.84 -26.15 -9.84
C LEU A 10 4.97 -26.62 -8.40
N ARG A 11 6.14 -26.37 -7.81
CA ARG A 11 6.30 -26.48 -6.37
C ARG A 11 5.74 -25.25 -5.68
N PRO A 12 5.14 -25.39 -4.47
CA PRO A 12 4.63 -24.25 -3.71
C PRO A 12 5.64 -23.10 -3.56
N GLU A 13 6.93 -23.43 -3.40
CA GLU A 13 8.00 -22.46 -3.27
C GLU A 13 8.22 -21.63 -4.54
N GLU A 14 7.91 -22.17 -5.73
CA GLU A 14 8.03 -21.46 -7.01
C GLU A 14 6.85 -20.51 -7.24
N ILE A 15 5.69 -20.84 -6.67
CA ILE A 15 4.50 -19.99 -6.69
C ILE A 15 4.65 -18.84 -5.68
N LEU A 16 5.14 -19.18 -4.47
CA LEU A 16 5.23 -18.32 -3.31
C LEU A 16 6.60 -17.65 -3.15
N ASN A 17 7.45 -17.70 -4.18
CA ASN A 17 8.77 -17.09 -4.10
C ASN A 17 8.66 -15.56 -3.96
N ARG A 18 8.74 -15.13 -2.70
CA ARG A 18 8.75 -13.73 -2.29
C ARG A 18 10.17 -13.32 -1.93
N ASP A 19 11.07 -13.28 -2.89
CA ASP A 19 12.39 -12.71 -2.61
C ASP A 19 12.29 -11.17 -2.55
N ILE A 20 11.89 -10.68 -1.38
CA ILE A 20 11.79 -9.24 -1.06
C ILE A 20 13.17 -8.68 -0.68
N ARG A 21 14.25 -9.40 -0.90
CA ARG A 21 15.57 -8.87 -0.61
C ARG A 21 15.86 -7.70 -1.52
N ALA A 22 15.94 -6.53 -0.90
CA ALA A 22 16.49 -5.38 -1.61
C ALA A 22 17.88 -5.78 -2.12
N GLU A 23 18.17 -5.47 -3.37
CA GLU A 23 19.52 -5.62 -3.88
C GLU A 23 20.48 -4.87 -2.94
N LYS A 24 21.65 -5.43 -2.68
CA LYS A 24 22.65 -4.86 -1.75
C LYS A 24 22.91 -3.38 -2.04
N ASN A 25 22.92 -3.02 -3.29
CA ASN A 25 23.05 -1.66 -3.76
C ASN A 25 21.95 -0.72 -3.22
N VAL A 26 20.68 -1.18 -3.11
CA VAL A 26 19.58 -0.38 -2.54
C VAL A 26 19.81 -0.13 -1.05
N GLU A 27 20.31 -1.12 -0.32
CA GLU A 27 20.60 -0.97 1.10
C GLU A 27 21.71 0.07 1.34
N ASP A 28 22.79 0.00 0.59
CA ASP A 28 23.91 0.95 0.71
C ASP A 28 23.48 2.39 0.38
N VAL A 29 22.66 2.55 -0.65
CA VAL A 29 22.09 3.87 -1.02
C VAL A 29 21.18 4.42 0.10
N VAL A 30 20.33 3.57 0.67
CA VAL A 30 19.41 3.99 1.75
C VAL A 30 20.18 4.32 3.02
N ASP A 31 21.22 3.56 3.37
CA ASP A 31 22.08 3.85 4.52
C ASP A 31 22.78 5.21 4.36
N GLY A 32 23.27 5.52 3.16
CA GLY A 32 23.84 6.84 2.84
C GLY A 32 22.81 7.97 2.99
N ILE A 33 21.58 7.77 2.48
CA ILE A 33 20.50 8.77 2.63
C ILE A 33 20.15 9.00 4.10
N ILE A 34 20.00 7.94 4.88
CA ILE A 34 19.68 8.05 6.32
C ILE A 34 20.79 8.80 7.05
N ALA A 35 22.07 8.49 6.75
CA ALA A 35 23.21 9.15 7.37
C ALA A 35 23.25 10.66 7.05
N GLU A 36 23.01 11.05 5.79
CA GLU A 36 22.97 12.45 5.36
C GLU A 36 21.81 13.23 6.01
N VAL A 37 20.61 12.65 6.05
CA VAL A 37 19.47 13.32 6.71
C VAL A 37 19.73 13.51 8.20
N ARG A 38 20.35 12.54 8.87
CA ARG A 38 20.72 12.66 10.29
C ARG A 38 21.78 13.74 10.54
N ALA A 39 22.71 13.91 9.60
CA ALA A 39 23.79 14.87 9.75
C ALA A 39 23.37 16.30 9.38
N ARG A 40 22.56 16.48 8.33
CA ARG A 40 22.30 17.79 7.71
C ARG A 40 20.83 18.24 7.78
N GLY A 41 19.92 17.34 8.15
CA GLY A 41 18.49 17.65 8.33
C GLY A 41 17.83 18.23 7.08
N ASP A 42 17.20 19.38 7.22
CA ASP A 42 16.42 20.03 6.15
C ASP A 42 17.23 20.32 4.87
N GLU A 43 18.51 20.62 5.01
CA GLU A 43 19.37 20.84 3.83
C GLU A 43 19.48 19.58 2.97
N ALA A 44 19.68 18.42 3.59
CA ALA A 44 19.71 17.14 2.88
C ALA A 44 18.37 16.86 2.18
N LEU A 45 17.24 17.16 2.85
CA LEU A 45 15.91 16.97 2.26
C LEU A 45 15.70 17.85 1.01
N LYS A 46 16.12 19.11 1.05
CA LYS A 46 16.03 20.04 -0.09
C LYS A 46 16.91 19.60 -1.27
N GLU A 47 18.12 19.12 -0.99
CA GLU A 47 19.01 18.58 -2.02
C GLU A 47 18.44 17.31 -2.66
N TYR A 48 17.89 16.41 -1.86
CA TYR A 48 17.26 15.19 -2.37
C TYR A 48 15.97 15.47 -3.16
N ALA A 49 15.17 16.45 -2.75
CA ALA A 49 14.01 16.89 -3.53
C ALA A 49 14.44 17.42 -4.91
N LEU A 50 15.50 18.21 -4.98
CA LEU A 50 16.04 18.67 -6.26
C LEU A 50 16.61 17.51 -7.10
N LYS A 51 17.34 16.59 -6.47
CA LYS A 51 18.03 15.48 -7.13
C LYS A 51 17.06 14.44 -7.68
N PHE A 52 16.03 14.06 -6.92
CA PHE A 52 15.15 12.93 -7.26
C PHE A 52 13.83 13.36 -7.88
N ASP A 53 13.28 14.49 -7.42
CA ASP A 53 11.97 14.98 -7.85
C ASP A 53 12.10 16.15 -8.84
N GLY A 54 13.31 16.73 -8.99
CA GLY A 54 13.55 17.93 -9.78
C GLY A 54 12.88 19.19 -9.16
N ALA A 55 12.51 19.12 -7.89
CA ALA A 55 11.78 20.15 -7.17
C ALA A 55 12.74 21.04 -6.38
N LYS A 56 12.77 22.34 -6.71
CA LYS A 56 13.44 23.34 -5.86
C LYS A 56 12.49 23.76 -4.74
N ILE A 57 12.85 23.47 -3.51
CA ILE A 57 12.01 23.72 -2.33
C ILE A 57 12.71 24.72 -1.41
N ASP A 58 12.05 25.84 -1.16
CA ASP A 58 12.52 26.84 -0.20
C ASP A 58 12.01 26.48 1.21
N ASP A 59 10.70 26.22 1.34
CA ASP A 59 10.06 25.78 2.58
C ASP A 59 9.54 24.36 2.45
N LEU A 60 9.99 23.48 3.36
CA LEU A 60 9.56 22.08 3.38
C LEU A 60 8.10 21.93 3.81
N GLN A 61 7.62 22.79 4.69
CA GLN A 61 6.23 22.70 5.17
C GLN A 61 5.27 23.31 4.15
N VAL A 62 4.17 22.61 3.90
CA VAL A 62 3.04 23.12 3.14
C VAL A 62 2.32 24.17 3.99
N THR A 63 2.07 25.33 3.39
CA THR A 63 1.36 26.41 4.05
C THR A 63 -0.15 26.21 4.06
N GLN A 64 -0.84 26.84 4.99
CA GLN A 64 -2.31 26.82 5.00
C GLN A 64 -2.90 27.43 3.71
N ALA A 65 -2.24 28.43 3.15
CA ALA A 65 -2.68 29.05 1.89
C ALA A 65 -2.63 28.05 0.71
N GLU A 66 -1.61 27.19 0.63
CA GLU A 66 -1.54 26.14 -0.40
C GLU A 66 -2.67 25.11 -0.23
N ILE A 67 -3.05 24.78 1.00
CA ILE A 67 -4.15 23.86 1.30
C ILE A 67 -5.48 24.51 0.91
N ASP A 68 -5.70 25.76 1.30
CA ASP A 68 -6.93 26.51 1.02
C ASP A 68 -7.13 26.71 -0.49
N GLU A 69 -6.05 27.05 -1.21
CA GLU A 69 -6.05 27.15 -2.67
C GLU A 69 -6.41 25.83 -3.34
N ALA A 70 -5.80 24.72 -2.90
CA ALA A 70 -6.09 23.39 -3.43
C ALA A 70 -7.55 23.02 -3.21
N PHE A 71 -8.08 23.30 -2.02
CA PHE A 71 -9.47 22.98 -1.68
C PHE A 71 -10.47 23.84 -2.46
N ALA A 72 -10.21 25.13 -2.61
CA ALA A 72 -11.07 26.08 -3.32
C ALA A 72 -11.18 25.77 -4.83
N ASN A 73 -10.12 25.22 -5.42
CA ASN A 73 -10.07 24.91 -6.84
C ASN A 73 -10.46 23.45 -7.17
N MET A 74 -10.84 22.65 -6.17
CA MET A 74 -11.22 21.26 -6.38
C MET A 74 -12.66 21.13 -6.82
N ASP A 75 -12.94 20.16 -7.70
CA ASP A 75 -14.30 19.81 -8.09
C ASP A 75 -15.17 19.49 -6.85
N PRO A 76 -16.31 20.17 -6.64
CA PRO A 76 -17.19 19.88 -5.52
C PRO A 76 -17.66 18.43 -5.42
N TYR A 77 -17.92 17.78 -6.54
CA TYR A 77 -18.29 16.37 -6.58
C TYR A 77 -17.16 15.46 -6.06
N PHE A 78 -15.91 15.77 -6.45
CA PHE A 78 -14.76 15.04 -5.93
C PHE A 78 -14.59 15.23 -4.41
N LEU A 79 -14.78 16.45 -3.89
CA LEU A 79 -14.74 16.70 -2.44
C LEU A 79 -15.82 15.95 -1.68
N GLU A 80 -17.02 15.82 -2.26
CA GLU A 80 -18.11 15.04 -1.67
C GLU A 80 -17.76 13.55 -1.64
N THR A 81 -17.23 13.03 -2.76
CA THR A 81 -16.74 11.65 -2.85
C THR A 81 -15.64 11.36 -1.81
N LEU A 82 -14.70 12.29 -1.60
CA LEU A 82 -13.67 12.13 -0.55
C LEU A 82 -14.28 12.08 0.85
N ARG A 83 -15.29 12.89 1.14
CA ARG A 83 -15.97 12.87 2.44
C ARG A 83 -16.76 11.58 2.68
N GLU A 84 -17.44 11.08 1.65
CA GLU A 84 -18.14 9.80 1.72
C GLU A 84 -17.15 8.64 1.95
N ALA A 85 -16.06 8.60 1.19
CA ALA A 85 -15.00 7.61 1.38
C ALA A 85 -14.39 7.70 2.79
N ALA A 86 -14.12 8.91 3.29
CA ALA A 86 -13.61 9.13 4.64
C ALA A 86 -14.58 8.60 5.71
N ALA A 87 -15.88 8.85 5.55
CA ALA A 87 -16.92 8.37 6.49
C ALA A 87 -16.99 6.83 6.49
N ASN A 88 -16.91 6.20 5.33
CA ASN A 88 -16.91 4.74 5.21
C ASN A 88 -15.69 4.12 5.89
N ILE A 89 -14.50 4.67 5.66
CA ILE A 89 -13.24 4.23 6.28
C ILE A 89 -13.33 4.41 7.81
N GLU A 90 -13.80 5.56 8.27
CA GLU A 90 -13.95 5.84 9.70
C GLU A 90 -14.92 4.86 10.37
N SER A 91 -16.09 4.61 9.75
CA SER A 91 -17.10 3.67 10.25
C SER A 91 -16.52 2.28 10.44
N PHE A 92 -15.75 1.79 9.47
CA PHE A 92 -15.08 0.49 9.56
C PHE A 92 -14.05 0.45 10.69
N HIS A 93 -13.13 1.42 10.73
CA HIS A 93 -12.01 1.42 11.66
C HIS A 93 -12.44 1.68 13.11
N ARG A 94 -13.58 2.33 13.35
CA ARG A 94 -14.16 2.47 14.70
C ARG A 94 -14.43 1.12 15.36
N GLN A 95 -14.68 0.06 14.60
CA GLN A 95 -14.90 -1.30 15.12
C GLN A 95 -13.59 -1.97 15.56
N GLN A 96 -12.45 -1.45 15.17
CA GLN A 96 -11.12 -2.00 15.50
C GLN A 96 -10.52 -1.41 16.79
N VAL A 97 -11.17 -0.42 17.38
CA VAL A 97 -10.67 0.21 18.61
C VAL A 97 -10.70 -0.77 19.79
N HIS A 98 -9.54 -1.03 20.35
CA HIS A 98 -9.41 -1.90 21.52
C HIS A 98 -9.99 -1.26 22.79
N LYS A 99 -10.64 -2.09 23.60
CA LYS A 99 -11.21 -1.65 24.89
C LYS A 99 -10.26 -2.02 26.03
N ASN A 100 -10.12 -1.10 26.98
CA ASN A 100 -9.45 -1.39 28.24
C ASN A 100 -10.27 -2.39 29.04
N PHE A 101 -9.62 -3.26 29.82
CA PHE A 101 -10.30 -4.14 30.76
C PHE A 101 -9.52 -4.28 32.06
N VAL A 102 -10.24 -4.62 33.12
CA VAL A 102 -9.70 -4.90 34.46
C VAL A 102 -10.35 -6.19 34.96
N ILE A 103 -9.55 -7.06 35.54
CA ILE A 103 -9.94 -8.32 36.17
C ILE A 103 -9.57 -8.24 37.64
N ASN A 104 -10.51 -8.54 38.54
CA ASN A 104 -10.33 -8.55 40.00
C ASN A 104 -10.96 -9.78 40.65
N GLU A 105 -10.91 -10.93 40.00
CA GLU A 105 -11.55 -12.17 40.44
C GLU A 105 -10.94 -12.77 41.72
N LYS A 106 -9.68 -12.40 42.06
CA LYS A 106 -9.00 -12.87 43.24
C LYS A 106 -8.78 -11.72 44.25
N PRO A 107 -9.10 -11.90 45.53
CA PRO A 107 -8.88 -10.87 46.57
C PRO A 107 -7.42 -10.38 46.58
N GLY A 108 -7.22 -9.08 46.56
CA GLY A 108 -5.91 -8.43 46.58
C GLY A 108 -5.14 -8.45 45.26
N ILE A 109 -5.71 -9.02 44.17
CA ILE A 109 -5.08 -9.04 42.86
C ILE A 109 -5.95 -8.28 41.88
N VAL A 110 -5.36 -7.26 41.23
CA VAL A 110 -5.98 -6.50 40.13
C VAL A 110 -5.09 -6.60 38.93
N LEU A 111 -5.63 -7.14 37.83
CA LEU A 111 -4.95 -7.25 36.55
C LEU A 111 -5.74 -6.43 35.50
N GLY A 112 -5.04 -5.77 34.58
CA GLY A 112 -5.72 -5.01 33.55
C GLY A 112 -4.84 -4.77 32.34
N GLN A 113 -5.48 -4.44 31.23
CA GLN A 113 -4.81 -4.00 30.01
C GLN A 113 -5.35 -2.63 29.62
N LYS A 114 -4.45 -1.68 29.50
CA LYS A 114 -4.74 -0.31 29.07
C LYS A 114 -4.17 -0.10 27.67
N TYR A 115 -5.01 0.33 26.77
CA TYR A 115 -4.60 0.81 25.44
C TYR A 115 -4.52 2.33 25.46
N THR A 116 -3.38 2.84 25.06
CA THR A 116 -3.13 4.28 24.98
C THR A 116 -2.66 4.60 23.55
N PRO A 117 -3.22 5.61 22.88
CA PRO A 117 -2.74 6.02 21.58
C PRO A 117 -1.28 6.48 21.66
N ILE A 118 -0.54 6.30 20.56
CA ILE A 118 0.74 6.97 20.36
C ILE A 118 0.50 8.48 20.16
N GLU A 119 1.50 9.30 20.45
CA GLU A 119 1.34 10.77 20.35
C GLU A 119 1.41 11.23 18.89
N LYS A 120 2.36 10.71 18.12
CA LYS A 120 2.66 11.18 16.76
C LYS A 120 2.72 10.04 15.76
N ALA A 121 1.96 10.15 14.67
CA ALA A 121 2.04 9.26 13.52
C ALA A 121 2.61 10.00 12.30
N GLY A 122 3.60 9.40 11.66
CA GLY A 122 4.13 9.84 10.38
C GLY A 122 3.44 9.08 9.24
N VAL A 123 2.81 9.79 8.33
CA VAL A 123 2.13 9.25 7.17
C VAL A 123 2.96 9.53 5.93
N TYR A 124 3.45 8.49 5.29
CA TYR A 124 4.14 8.60 4.02
C TYR A 124 3.16 8.40 2.86
N VAL A 125 3.00 9.42 2.04
CA VAL A 125 2.16 9.36 0.83
C VAL A 125 3.06 9.40 -0.40
N PRO A 126 3.04 8.36 -1.24
CA PRO A 126 3.85 8.36 -2.45
C PRO A 126 3.38 9.43 -3.42
N GLY A 127 4.33 10.02 -4.13
CA GLY A 127 4.10 10.89 -5.28
C GLY A 127 4.56 10.23 -6.57
N GLY A 128 4.55 10.97 -7.64
CA GLY A 128 4.99 10.54 -8.97
C GLY A 128 3.92 10.70 -10.03
N THR A 129 3.77 9.73 -10.92
CA THR A 129 2.86 9.82 -12.07
C THR A 129 1.37 9.72 -11.73
N ALA A 130 1.02 9.27 -10.53
CA ALA A 130 -0.36 9.18 -10.06
C ALA A 130 -0.53 9.82 -8.68
N ALA A 131 -1.67 10.46 -8.44
CA ALA A 131 -2.09 10.90 -7.13
C ALA A 131 -2.85 9.77 -6.43
N TYR A 132 -2.55 9.57 -5.13
CA TYR A 132 -3.19 8.53 -4.31
C TYR A 132 -3.94 9.15 -3.12
N PRO A 133 -5.09 9.83 -3.35
CA PRO A 133 -5.88 10.42 -2.27
C PRO A 133 -6.43 9.36 -1.31
N SER A 134 -6.69 8.15 -1.80
CA SER A 134 -7.11 7.01 -0.98
C SER A 134 -6.06 6.63 0.06
N THR A 135 -4.77 6.64 -0.29
CA THR A 135 -3.68 6.40 0.67
C THR A 135 -3.73 7.39 1.83
N VAL A 136 -3.98 8.67 1.54
CA VAL A 136 -4.12 9.68 2.60
C VAL A 136 -5.25 9.30 3.56
N LEU A 137 -6.44 8.98 3.03
CA LEU A 137 -7.59 8.62 3.86
C LEU A 137 -7.35 7.33 4.65
N MET A 138 -6.80 6.30 4.00
CA MET A 138 -6.57 4.98 4.59
C MET A 138 -5.50 4.96 5.69
N ASP A 139 -4.54 5.90 5.67
CA ASP A 139 -3.51 5.99 6.69
C ASP A 139 -3.91 6.98 7.81
N VAL A 140 -4.49 8.12 7.45
CA VAL A 140 -4.80 9.20 8.41
C VAL A 140 -6.01 8.88 9.26
N ILE A 141 -7.10 8.39 8.66
CA ILE A 141 -8.36 8.16 9.39
C ILE A 141 -8.20 7.09 10.47
N PRO A 142 -7.57 5.93 10.23
CA PRO A 142 -7.27 4.97 11.30
C PRO A 142 -6.42 5.55 12.42
N ALA A 143 -5.42 6.39 12.10
CA ALA A 143 -4.62 7.07 13.12
C ALA A 143 -5.47 7.99 13.99
N LYS A 144 -6.40 8.75 13.42
CA LYS A 144 -7.36 9.59 14.16
C LYS A 144 -8.31 8.76 15.01
N VAL A 145 -8.86 7.68 14.46
CA VAL A 145 -9.75 6.76 15.18
C VAL A 145 -9.02 6.12 16.37
N ALA A 146 -7.74 5.82 16.22
CA ALA A 146 -6.89 5.34 17.30
C ALA A 146 -6.60 6.39 18.39
N GLY A 147 -6.89 7.67 18.16
CA GLY A 147 -6.70 8.77 19.11
C GLY A 147 -5.32 9.45 19.01
N VAL A 148 -4.61 9.28 17.89
CA VAL A 148 -3.32 9.97 17.65
C VAL A 148 -3.55 11.48 17.61
N SER A 149 -2.78 12.23 18.41
CA SER A 149 -2.97 13.69 18.56
C SER A 149 -2.29 14.50 17.48
N GLU A 150 -1.16 14.03 16.94
CA GLU A 150 -0.41 14.71 15.89
C GLU A 150 -0.13 13.78 14.71
N ILE A 151 -0.58 14.18 13.53
CA ILE A 151 -0.35 13.43 12.29
C ILE A 151 0.55 14.28 11.38
N VAL A 152 1.71 13.75 11.06
CA VAL A 152 2.74 14.37 10.23
C VAL A 152 2.79 13.66 8.90
N MET A 153 2.35 14.31 7.83
CA MET A 153 2.35 13.72 6.50
C MET A 153 3.56 14.19 5.69
N THR A 154 4.18 13.28 4.97
CA THR A 154 5.21 13.57 3.98
C THR A 154 4.79 13.08 2.61
N THR A 155 5.01 13.89 1.59
CA THR A 155 4.74 13.57 0.18
C THR A 155 5.67 14.39 -0.70
N PRO A 156 6.22 13.87 -1.82
CA PRO A 156 7.09 14.65 -2.69
C PRO A 156 6.31 15.78 -3.37
N ALA A 157 7.01 16.88 -3.64
CA ALA A 157 6.50 17.95 -4.47
C ALA A 157 6.74 17.66 -5.96
N GLY A 158 5.95 18.30 -6.81
CA GLY A 158 6.21 18.38 -8.24
C GLY A 158 7.39 19.28 -8.56
N LYS A 159 7.82 19.32 -9.83
CA LYS A 159 8.92 20.17 -10.31
C LYS A 159 8.72 21.67 -10.05
N ASP A 160 7.47 22.06 -9.89
CA ASP A 160 7.06 23.43 -9.51
C ASP A 160 7.21 23.74 -8.01
N GLY A 161 7.68 22.76 -7.22
CA GLY A 161 7.83 22.87 -5.77
C GLY A 161 6.50 22.76 -5.00
N ARG A 162 5.40 22.38 -5.66
CA ARG A 162 4.06 22.27 -5.05
C ARG A 162 3.64 20.82 -4.88
N VAL A 163 2.88 20.56 -3.84
CA VAL A 163 2.22 19.26 -3.65
C VAL A 163 0.98 19.18 -4.55
N ASN A 164 0.71 17.99 -5.07
CA ASN A 164 -0.48 17.76 -5.88
C ASN A 164 -1.75 18.19 -5.12
N PRO A 165 -2.61 19.05 -5.71
CA PRO A 165 -3.78 19.59 -5.04
C PRO A 165 -4.79 18.53 -4.61
N VAL A 166 -4.88 17.40 -5.33
CA VAL A 166 -5.73 16.26 -4.96
C VAL A 166 -5.28 15.64 -3.62
N ILE A 167 -3.97 15.56 -3.40
CA ILE A 167 -3.40 15.06 -2.14
C ILE A 167 -3.66 16.04 -1.00
N LEU A 168 -3.52 17.36 -1.25
CA LEU A 168 -3.82 18.38 -0.25
C LEU A 168 -5.29 18.40 0.14
N ALA A 169 -6.20 18.25 -0.83
CA ALA A 169 -7.64 18.16 -0.58
C ALA A 169 -8.00 16.92 0.26
N ALA A 170 -7.40 15.77 -0.04
CA ALA A 170 -7.59 14.56 0.76
C ALA A 170 -7.01 14.71 2.18
N ALA A 171 -5.84 15.31 2.33
CA ALA A 171 -5.21 15.59 3.62
C ALA A 171 -6.04 16.53 4.48
N ALA A 172 -6.58 17.60 3.90
CA ALA A 172 -7.49 18.52 4.58
C ALA A 172 -8.79 17.81 5.00
N THR A 173 -9.38 17.00 4.11
CA THR A 173 -10.58 16.20 4.41
C THR A 173 -10.34 15.22 5.55
N ALA A 174 -9.19 14.54 5.57
CA ALA A 174 -8.81 13.62 6.63
C ALA A 174 -8.40 14.33 7.93
N GLY A 175 -8.06 15.63 7.88
CA GLY A 175 -7.66 16.44 9.04
C GLY A 175 -6.23 16.18 9.46
N VAL A 176 -5.30 16.16 8.51
CA VAL A 176 -3.85 16.12 8.77
C VAL A 176 -3.41 17.39 9.47
N THR A 177 -2.52 17.26 10.46
CA THR A 177 -2.06 18.40 11.25
C THR A 177 -0.88 19.14 10.60
N LYS A 178 0.03 18.41 9.94
CA LYS A 178 1.23 18.98 9.28
C LYS A 178 1.58 18.20 8.02
N ILE A 179 1.93 18.90 6.95
CA ILE A 179 2.28 18.32 5.65
C ILE A 179 3.65 18.85 5.22
N PHE A 180 4.55 17.96 4.77
CA PHE A 180 5.89 18.30 4.34
C PHE A 180 6.22 17.80 2.93
N LYS A 181 6.91 18.63 2.17
CA LYS A 181 7.28 18.44 0.76
C LYS A 181 8.55 17.60 0.64
N THR A 182 8.47 16.33 1.01
CA THR A 182 9.59 15.40 0.89
C THR A 182 9.07 13.97 0.66
N GLY A 183 9.71 13.24 -0.24
CA GLY A 183 9.40 11.86 -0.59
C GLY A 183 10.57 10.91 -0.33
N GLY A 184 10.48 9.66 -0.78
CA GLY A 184 11.58 8.70 -0.76
C GLY A 184 12.10 8.27 0.62
N ALA A 185 13.27 7.63 0.63
CA ALA A 185 13.92 7.17 1.85
C ALA A 185 14.27 8.32 2.81
N GLN A 186 14.55 9.52 2.28
CA GLN A 186 14.87 10.69 3.08
C GLN A 186 13.68 11.18 3.91
N ALA A 187 12.44 11.03 3.40
CA ALA A 187 11.24 11.34 4.16
C ALA A 187 11.06 10.39 5.36
N VAL A 188 11.31 9.10 5.14
CA VAL A 188 11.30 8.08 6.22
C VAL A 188 12.36 8.39 7.28
N ALA A 189 13.58 8.77 6.86
CA ALA A 189 14.64 9.18 7.78
C ALA A 189 14.25 10.43 8.58
N ALA A 190 13.65 11.44 7.93
CA ALA A 190 13.18 12.65 8.61
C ALA A 190 12.10 12.34 9.65
N LEU A 191 11.11 11.51 9.32
CA LEU A 191 10.07 11.09 10.26
C LEU A 191 10.64 10.28 11.44
N ALA A 192 11.68 9.46 11.21
CA ALA A 192 12.27 8.61 12.25
C ALA A 192 13.17 9.39 13.22
N TYR A 193 13.96 10.33 12.72
CA TYR A 193 14.99 11.02 13.51
C TYR A 193 14.67 12.48 13.82
N GLY A 194 13.71 13.05 13.11
CA GLY A 194 13.43 14.49 13.14
C GLY A 194 14.45 15.30 12.35
N THR A 195 14.06 16.50 11.96
CA THR A 195 14.92 17.54 11.36
C THR A 195 14.56 18.89 11.98
N GLN A 196 15.07 19.98 11.46
CA GLN A 196 14.73 21.33 11.95
C GLN A 196 13.23 21.64 11.76
N SER A 197 12.64 21.19 10.65
CA SER A 197 11.21 21.43 10.33
C SER A 197 10.31 20.26 10.64
N ILE A 198 10.79 19.01 10.45
CA ILE A 198 9.98 17.80 10.57
C ILE A 198 10.18 17.15 11.93
N PRO A 199 9.13 17.04 12.78
CA PRO A 199 9.26 16.38 14.07
C PRO A 199 9.45 14.87 13.90
N ALA A 200 10.24 14.26 14.78
CA ALA A 200 10.27 12.80 14.91
C ALA A 200 8.91 12.27 15.38
N VAL A 201 8.54 11.08 14.89
CA VAL A 201 7.26 10.43 15.17
C VAL A 201 7.44 9.09 15.86
N ASP A 202 6.36 8.55 16.44
CA ASP A 202 6.37 7.27 17.15
C ASP A 202 6.18 6.08 16.19
N LYS A 203 5.45 6.31 15.09
CA LYS A 203 5.18 5.27 14.08
C LYS A 203 5.09 5.88 12.69
N ILE A 204 5.68 5.20 11.71
CA ILE A 204 5.59 5.56 10.28
C ILE A 204 4.68 4.55 9.58
N VAL A 205 3.67 5.06 8.87
CA VAL A 205 2.73 4.28 8.08
C VAL A 205 2.72 4.77 6.63
N GLY A 206 2.23 3.95 5.73
CA GLY A 206 2.08 4.28 4.32
C GLY A 206 2.93 3.43 3.37
N PRO A 207 2.43 3.22 2.15
CA PRO A 207 3.10 2.44 1.11
C PRO A 207 4.21 3.25 0.45
N GLY A 208 5.18 2.56 -0.15
CA GLY A 208 6.24 3.22 -0.89
C GLY A 208 7.00 2.26 -1.79
N ASN A 209 7.91 2.79 -2.59
CA ASN A 209 8.80 2.00 -3.43
C ASN A 209 9.85 1.24 -2.59
N ILE A 210 10.72 0.47 -3.27
CA ILE A 210 11.74 -0.35 -2.62
C ILE A 210 12.68 0.46 -1.70
N TYR A 211 12.98 1.73 -2.02
CA TYR A 211 13.82 2.61 -1.18
C TYR A 211 13.09 3.00 0.11
N VAL A 212 11.79 3.29 0.02
CA VAL A 212 10.93 3.60 1.19
C VAL A 212 10.76 2.36 2.07
N ALA A 213 10.47 1.21 1.48
CA ALA A 213 10.34 -0.06 2.20
C ALA A 213 11.65 -0.43 2.91
N THR A 214 12.79 -0.27 2.23
CA THR A 214 14.12 -0.50 2.82
C THR A 214 14.42 0.49 3.93
N ALA A 215 14.09 1.77 3.77
CA ALA A 215 14.27 2.79 4.81
C ALA A 215 13.42 2.48 6.04
N LYS A 216 12.14 2.11 5.86
CA LYS A 216 11.26 1.68 6.97
C LYS A 216 11.86 0.50 7.73
N ARG A 217 12.40 -0.51 7.04
CA ARG A 217 13.08 -1.64 7.65
C ARG A 217 14.32 -1.21 8.47
N LYS A 218 15.11 -0.28 7.92
CA LYS A 218 16.35 0.20 8.57
C LYS A 218 16.09 1.05 9.82
N VAL A 219 14.99 1.79 9.87
CA VAL A 219 14.62 2.62 11.02
C VAL A 219 13.77 1.88 12.05
N PHE A 220 13.30 0.67 11.74
CA PHE A 220 12.51 -0.13 12.67
C PHE A 220 13.31 -0.42 13.95
N GLY A 221 12.67 -0.21 15.09
CA GLY A 221 13.29 -0.25 16.42
C GLY A 221 13.65 1.14 16.97
N LYS A 222 14.00 2.11 16.10
CA LYS A 222 14.06 3.53 16.46
C LYS A 222 12.66 4.15 16.43
N VAL A 223 11.86 3.77 15.46
CA VAL A 223 10.47 4.17 15.27
C VAL A 223 9.65 2.93 14.92
N GLY A 224 8.37 2.88 15.31
CA GLY A 224 7.46 1.85 14.86
C GLY A 224 7.15 1.98 13.36
N ILE A 225 6.83 0.89 12.69
CA ILE A 225 6.33 0.90 11.32
C ILE A 225 5.02 0.11 11.22
N ASP A 226 4.26 0.30 10.16
CA ASP A 226 3.09 -0.52 9.82
C ASP A 226 3.55 -1.92 9.35
N MET A 227 4.20 -1.97 8.18
CA MET A 227 4.73 -3.18 7.58
C MET A 227 5.83 -2.85 6.57
N ILE A 228 6.57 -3.87 6.15
CA ILE A 228 7.46 -3.80 5.00
C ILE A 228 6.63 -4.26 3.80
N ALA A 229 6.04 -3.29 3.08
CA ALA A 229 5.26 -3.58 1.88
C ALA A 229 6.18 -3.97 0.73
N GLY A 230 5.98 -5.17 0.20
CA GLY A 230 6.57 -5.60 -1.06
C GLY A 230 5.73 -5.16 -2.27
N PRO A 231 6.11 -5.58 -3.49
CA PRO A 231 5.25 -5.46 -4.66
C PRO A 231 3.90 -6.14 -4.42
N SER A 232 2.83 -5.52 -4.89
CA SER A 232 1.47 -6.06 -4.70
C SER A 232 1.27 -7.35 -5.50
N GLU A 233 0.55 -8.28 -4.92
CA GLU A 233 0.17 -9.55 -5.51
C GLU A 233 -1.35 -9.65 -5.57
N ILE A 234 -1.88 -10.27 -6.61
CA ILE A 234 -3.30 -10.58 -6.72
C ILE A 234 -3.48 -12.06 -7.02
N LEU A 235 -4.36 -12.71 -6.29
CA LEU A 235 -4.83 -14.06 -6.57
C LEU A 235 -6.29 -13.99 -6.95
N VAL A 236 -6.61 -14.40 -8.18
CA VAL A 236 -7.98 -14.59 -8.64
C VAL A 236 -8.26 -16.09 -8.65
N LEU A 237 -9.31 -16.51 -7.93
CA LEU A 237 -9.83 -17.88 -7.96
C LEU A 237 -11.14 -17.87 -8.74
N ALA A 238 -11.18 -18.52 -9.88
CA ALA A 238 -12.30 -18.46 -10.80
C ALA A 238 -12.57 -19.82 -11.44
N ASP A 239 -13.84 -20.21 -11.55
CA ASP A 239 -14.29 -21.40 -12.28
C ASP A 239 -14.68 -21.05 -13.73
N GLY A 240 -15.08 -22.08 -14.51
CA GLY A 240 -15.48 -21.92 -15.91
C GLY A 240 -16.73 -21.05 -16.13
N GLY A 241 -17.46 -20.68 -15.09
CA GLY A 241 -18.63 -19.80 -15.16
C GLY A 241 -18.29 -18.31 -15.13
N CYS A 242 -17.03 -17.95 -14.82
CA CYS A 242 -16.60 -16.56 -14.72
C CYS A 242 -16.40 -15.90 -16.11
N ASN A 243 -16.65 -14.60 -16.18
CA ASN A 243 -16.37 -13.82 -17.38
C ASN A 243 -14.85 -13.58 -17.54
N PRO A 244 -14.21 -14.09 -18.62
CA PRO A 244 -12.76 -13.98 -18.81
C PRO A 244 -12.26 -12.54 -18.90
N ALA A 245 -13.08 -11.61 -19.42
CA ALA A 245 -12.70 -10.20 -19.53
C ALA A 245 -12.59 -9.54 -18.15
N TRP A 246 -13.48 -9.90 -17.20
CA TRP A 246 -13.41 -9.41 -15.83
C TRP A 246 -12.22 -10.00 -15.07
N VAL A 247 -11.99 -11.30 -15.23
CA VAL A 247 -10.82 -11.96 -14.62
C VAL A 247 -9.52 -11.33 -15.12
N ALA A 248 -9.42 -11.05 -16.42
CA ALA A 248 -8.26 -10.36 -16.98
C ALA A 248 -8.09 -8.94 -16.41
N ALA A 249 -9.18 -8.18 -16.28
CA ALA A 249 -9.16 -6.84 -15.71
C ALA A 249 -8.68 -6.86 -14.25
N ASP A 250 -9.15 -7.82 -13.43
CA ASP A 250 -8.70 -7.97 -12.05
C ASP A 250 -7.20 -8.28 -11.97
N LEU A 251 -6.68 -9.18 -12.79
CA LEU A 251 -5.25 -9.48 -12.86
C LEU A 251 -4.44 -8.22 -13.26
N LEU A 252 -4.96 -7.43 -14.19
CA LEU A 252 -4.31 -6.22 -14.68
C LEU A 252 -4.36 -5.07 -13.67
N SER A 253 -5.35 -5.06 -12.77
CA SER A 253 -5.46 -4.04 -11.72
C SER A 253 -4.20 -3.96 -10.85
N GLN A 254 -3.53 -5.08 -10.60
CA GLN A 254 -2.26 -5.12 -9.87
C GLN A 254 -1.04 -5.10 -10.81
N ALA A 255 -1.14 -5.75 -11.98
CA ALA A 255 -0.01 -5.83 -12.90
C ALA A 255 0.45 -4.45 -13.40
N GLU A 256 -0.44 -3.47 -13.53
CA GLU A 256 -0.11 -2.11 -13.96
C GLU A 256 0.59 -1.27 -12.90
N HIS A 257 0.56 -1.68 -11.61
CA HIS A 257 1.18 -0.92 -10.52
C HIS A 257 2.70 -1.02 -10.51
N ASP A 258 3.25 -2.21 -10.71
CA ASP A 258 4.69 -2.45 -10.63
C ASP A 258 5.11 -3.62 -11.54
N LYS A 259 6.31 -3.54 -12.12
CA LYS A 259 6.89 -4.63 -12.93
C LYS A 259 7.11 -5.91 -12.12
N LEU A 260 7.26 -5.78 -10.81
CA LEU A 260 7.44 -6.89 -9.87
C LEU A 260 6.12 -7.41 -9.30
N ALA A 261 4.97 -6.82 -9.64
CA ALA A 261 3.68 -7.34 -9.24
C ALA A 261 3.47 -8.76 -9.79
N SER A 262 2.71 -9.58 -9.03
CA SER A 262 2.47 -11.00 -9.35
C SER A 262 0.97 -11.26 -9.51
N PRO A 263 0.41 -11.14 -10.73
CA PRO A 263 -0.95 -11.54 -11.01
C PRO A 263 -1.05 -13.06 -11.18
N VAL A 264 -1.87 -13.71 -10.36
CA VAL A 264 -2.05 -15.16 -10.37
C VAL A 264 -3.52 -15.51 -10.53
N LEU A 265 -3.85 -16.32 -11.53
CA LEU A 265 -5.16 -16.98 -11.68
C LEU A 265 -5.04 -18.44 -11.28
N VAL A 266 -5.96 -18.90 -10.43
CA VAL A 266 -6.18 -20.32 -10.17
C VAL A 266 -7.56 -20.70 -10.71
N THR A 267 -7.63 -21.71 -11.56
CA THR A 267 -8.88 -22.16 -12.19
C THR A 267 -8.88 -23.66 -12.42
N ASP A 268 -10.07 -24.27 -12.41
CA ASP A 268 -10.31 -25.65 -12.82
C ASP A 268 -10.71 -25.77 -14.30
N SER A 269 -10.86 -24.64 -15.00
CA SER A 269 -11.30 -24.59 -16.41
C SER A 269 -10.17 -24.22 -17.35
N ALA A 270 -9.78 -25.18 -18.20
CA ALA A 270 -8.80 -24.94 -19.27
C ALA A 270 -9.32 -23.95 -20.32
N GLU A 271 -10.65 -23.90 -20.52
CA GLU A 271 -11.31 -22.97 -21.42
C GLU A 271 -11.19 -21.54 -20.90
N LEU A 272 -11.49 -21.33 -19.60
CA LEU A 272 -11.33 -20.02 -18.95
C LEU A 272 -9.87 -19.57 -18.98
N ALA A 273 -8.94 -20.45 -18.67
CA ALA A 273 -7.51 -20.14 -18.70
C ALA A 273 -7.06 -19.58 -20.06
N LYS A 274 -7.45 -20.24 -21.16
CA LYS A 274 -7.15 -19.78 -22.52
C LYS A 274 -7.86 -18.48 -22.88
N ALA A 275 -9.12 -18.34 -22.48
CA ALA A 275 -9.88 -17.12 -22.73
C ALA A 275 -9.28 -15.91 -21.98
N VAL A 276 -8.84 -16.09 -20.74
CA VAL A 276 -8.15 -15.04 -19.96
C VAL A 276 -6.80 -14.68 -20.60
N GLN A 277 -6.03 -15.66 -21.08
CA GLN A 277 -4.81 -15.38 -21.85
C GLN A 277 -5.08 -14.48 -23.06
N ALA A 278 -6.15 -14.76 -23.82
CA ALA A 278 -6.55 -13.96 -24.98
C ALA A 278 -7.00 -12.55 -24.55
N GLU A 279 -7.80 -12.44 -23.50
CA GLU A 279 -8.28 -11.16 -22.97
C GLU A 279 -7.13 -10.27 -22.46
N LEU A 280 -6.13 -10.81 -21.81
CA LEU A 280 -4.94 -10.06 -21.39
C LEU A 280 -4.23 -9.42 -22.61
N GLU A 281 -4.12 -10.14 -23.75
CA GLU A 281 -3.52 -9.59 -24.96
C GLU A 281 -4.35 -8.45 -25.59
N VAL A 282 -5.67 -8.46 -25.37
CA VAL A 282 -6.58 -7.39 -25.83
C VAL A 282 -6.53 -6.18 -24.89
N GLN A 283 -6.49 -6.40 -23.58
CA GLN A 283 -6.65 -5.32 -22.59
C GLN A 283 -5.33 -4.60 -22.28
N ILE A 284 -4.18 -5.30 -22.22
CA ILE A 284 -2.88 -4.69 -21.90
C ILE A 284 -2.57 -3.48 -22.80
N PRO A 285 -2.72 -3.53 -24.13
CA PRO A 285 -2.40 -2.39 -24.99
C PRO A 285 -3.26 -1.15 -24.75
N GLN A 286 -4.43 -1.31 -24.08
CA GLN A 286 -5.36 -0.22 -23.79
C GLN A 286 -5.04 0.50 -22.47
N LEU A 287 -4.14 -0.06 -21.65
CA LEU A 287 -3.77 0.52 -20.37
C LEU A 287 -2.82 1.71 -20.53
N PRO A 288 -2.99 2.78 -19.76
CA PRO A 288 -2.03 3.90 -19.71
C PRO A 288 -0.61 3.44 -19.37
N ARG A 289 -0.47 2.36 -18.57
CA ARG A 289 0.81 1.80 -18.12
C ARG A 289 1.10 0.43 -18.72
N ALA A 290 0.73 0.22 -20.00
CA ALA A 290 0.83 -1.05 -20.72
C ALA A 290 2.21 -1.73 -20.61
N ALA A 291 3.31 -0.97 -20.65
CA ALA A 291 4.66 -1.51 -20.56
C ALA A 291 4.97 -2.13 -19.19
N ILE A 292 4.42 -1.55 -18.11
CA ILE A 292 4.56 -2.07 -16.73
C ILE A 292 3.73 -3.34 -16.58
N ALA A 293 2.45 -3.29 -16.98
CA ALA A 293 1.56 -4.44 -16.93
C ALA A 293 2.11 -5.63 -17.74
N ARG A 294 2.65 -5.36 -18.94
CA ARG A 294 3.29 -6.38 -19.79
C ARG A 294 4.46 -7.05 -19.07
N ALA A 295 5.37 -6.25 -18.49
CA ALA A 295 6.53 -6.77 -17.77
C ALA A 295 6.11 -7.65 -16.58
N SER A 296 5.14 -7.19 -15.78
CA SER A 296 4.58 -7.95 -14.64
C SER A 296 3.97 -9.28 -15.09
N VAL A 297 3.06 -9.24 -16.07
CA VAL A 297 2.35 -10.42 -16.57
C VAL A 297 3.31 -11.46 -17.18
N ASP A 298 4.31 -11.01 -17.98
CA ASP A 298 5.22 -11.93 -18.68
C ASP A 298 6.27 -12.53 -17.74
N THR A 299 6.67 -11.81 -16.66
CA THR A 299 7.72 -12.26 -15.75
C THR A 299 7.15 -13.03 -14.56
N ASN A 300 6.17 -12.44 -13.87
CA ASN A 300 5.65 -12.95 -12.60
C ASN A 300 4.24 -13.54 -12.69
N GLY A 301 3.49 -13.19 -13.76
CA GLY A 301 2.14 -13.67 -13.96
C GLY A 301 2.07 -15.17 -14.17
N LYS A 302 1.05 -15.81 -13.56
CA LYS A 302 0.81 -17.25 -13.68
C LYS A 302 -0.67 -17.53 -13.80
N ILE A 303 -1.01 -18.50 -14.64
CA ILE A 303 -2.30 -19.18 -14.60
C ILE A 303 -2.02 -20.61 -14.14
N ILE A 304 -2.70 -21.05 -13.10
CA ILE A 304 -2.54 -22.38 -12.50
C ILE A 304 -3.82 -23.15 -12.73
N LEU A 305 -3.74 -24.17 -13.55
CA LEU A 305 -4.84 -25.11 -13.78
C LEU A 305 -4.80 -26.20 -12.71
N ILE A 306 -5.87 -26.29 -11.92
CA ILE A 306 -6.05 -27.34 -10.93
C ILE A 306 -6.96 -28.43 -11.53
N VAL A 307 -6.58 -29.69 -11.39
CA VAL A 307 -7.50 -30.81 -11.62
C VAL A 307 -8.22 -31.05 -10.31
N VAL A 308 -9.54 -30.88 -10.31
CA VAL A 308 -10.37 -31.17 -9.12
C VAL A 308 -10.47 -32.68 -8.92
N VAL A 309 -9.47 -33.25 -8.27
CA VAL A 309 -9.58 -34.51 -7.59
C VAL A 309 -9.61 -34.16 -6.11
N GLU A 310 -10.75 -34.31 -5.46
CA GLU A 310 -10.99 -34.24 -3.99
C GLU A 310 -9.81 -33.74 -3.12
N TYR A 311 -9.32 -32.48 -3.30
CA TYR A 311 -8.31 -31.92 -2.44
C TYR A 311 -8.82 -30.65 -1.75
N ILE A 312 -8.63 -30.64 -0.44
CA ILE A 312 -8.79 -29.41 0.37
C ILE A 312 -7.61 -28.50 0.05
N VAL A 313 -7.81 -27.49 -0.78
CA VAL A 313 -6.83 -26.42 -0.94
C VAL A 313 -6.90 -25.55 0.31
N VAL A 314 -5.98 -25.77 1.24
CA VAL A 314 -5.83 -24.88 2.40
C VAL A 314 -4.96 -23.72 1.97
N VAL A 315 -5.57 -22.64 1.53
CA VAL A 315 -4.87 -21.35 1.37
C VAL A 315 -4.65 -20.78 2.76
N LYS A 316 -3.45 -20.96 3.29
CA LYS A 316 -3.03 -20.36 4.56
C LYS A 316 -2.61 -18.93 4.30
N THR A 317 -3.56 -18.02 4.31
CA THR A 317 -3.26 -16.60 4.41
C THR A 317 -3.90 -16.06 5.67
N ALA A 318 -3.11 -15.39 6.49
CA ALA A 318 -3.46 -14.53 7.62
C ALA A 318 -4.90 -14.70 8.18
N GLY A 319 -5.26 -15.90 8.67
CA GLY A 319 -6.47 -16.12 9.46
C GLY A 319 -7.74 -16.47 8.69
N VAL A 320 -7.75 -16.54 7.38
CA VAL A 320 -8.91 -16.98 6.59
C VAL A 320 -8.76 -18.46 6.24
N LYS A 321 -9.58 -19.32 6.84
CA LYS A 321 -9.73 -20.71 6.44
C LYS A 321 -10.79 -20.79 5.36
N VAL A 322 -10.40 -21.01 4.11
CA VAL A 322 -11.32 -21.44 3.07
C VAL A 322 -11.36 -22.96 3.08
N ASN A 323 -12.42 -23.55 3.62
CA ASN A 323 -12.67 -24.99 3.51
C ASN A 323 -13.39 -25.25 2.19
N ILE A 324 -12.70 -25.85 1.26
CA ILE A 324 -13.30 -26.40 0.04
C ILE A 324 -13.57 -27.88 0.33
N SER A 325 -14.79 -28.26 0.69
CA SER A 325 -15.18 -29.66 0.85
C SER A 325 -15.60 -30.26 -0.49
N ALA A 326 -15.24 -31.52 -0.67
CA ALA A 326 -15.43 -32.33 -1.84
C ALA A 326 -16.78 -32.15 -2.55
N GLY A 327 -16.74 -31.90 -3.84
CA GLY A 327 -17.80 -32.20 -4.78
C GLY A 327 -18.65 -31.08 -5.32
N LYS A 328 -18.61 -29.86 -4.81
CA LYS A 328 -19.17 -28.64 -5.45
C LYS A 328 -18.54 -27.38 -4.84
N VAL A 329 -17.58 -26.82 -5.52
CA VAL A 329 -17.27 -25.40 -5.32
C VAL A 329 -18.32 -24.62 -6.12
N SER A 330 -19.47 -24.38 -5.53
CA SER A 330 -20.37 -23.37 -6.05
C SER A 330 -19.90 -22.03 -5.50
N VAL A 331 -18.81 -21.51 -6.01
CA VAL A 331 -18.50 -20.09 -5.86
C VAL A 331 -19.40 -19.39 -6.85
N ALA A 332 -20.54 -18.92 -6.38
CA ALA A 332 -21.38 -18.00 -7.16
C ALA A 332 -20.65 -16.66 -7.22
N GLY A 333 -19.61 -16.56 -8.04
CA GLY A 333 -18.82 -15.36 -8.22
C GLY A 333 -17.32 -15.59 -8.16
N CYS A 334 -16.59 -14.65 -8.69
CA CYS A 334 -15.15 -14.54 -8.63
C CYS A 334 -14.73 -14.14 -7.21
N LEU A 335 -13.90 -14.92 -6.54
CA LEU A 335 -13.29 -14.55 -5.27
C LEU A 335 -11.98 -13.81 -5.56
N LEU A 336 -11.98 -12.51 -5.33
CA LEU A 336 -10.80 -11.67 -5.39
C LEU A 336 -10.11 -11.71 -4.02
N TYR A 337 -8.85 -12.10 -4.00
CA TYR A 337 -7.99 -11.97 -2.84
C TYR A 337 -6.81 -11.07 -3.18
N THR A 338 -6.73 -9.94 -2.51
CA THR A 338 -5.57 -9.05 -2.54
C THR A 338 -4.74 -9.27 -1.29
N SER A 339 -3.41 -9.23 -1.42
CA SER A 339 -2.54 -9.11 -0.26
C SER A 339 -2.92 -7.84 0.50
N PRO A 340 -2.99 -7.85 1.86
CA PRO A 340 -3.24 -6.63 2.60
C PRO A 340 -2.09 -5.64 2.34
N SER A 341 -2.28 -4.84 1.33
CA SER A 341 -1.47 -3.67 1.04
C SER A 341 -2.14 -2.47 1.72
N PRO A 342 -1.40 -1.53 2.28
CA PRO A 342 -1.97 -0.27 2.76
C PRO A 342 -2.68 0.55 1.67
N ARG A 343 -2.77 0.01 0.45
CA ARG A 343 -3.44 0.64 -0.70
C ARG A 343 -4.84 0.10 -0.96
N ASP A 344 -5.24 -0.98 -0.28
CA ASP A 344 -6.55 -1.62 -0.47
C ASP A 344 -7.55 -1.21 0.68
#